data_908a2a05a389f5e34c7af47a323ba900
#
_entry.id   908a2a05a389f5e34c7af47a323ba900
#
_cell.length_a   1.000
_cell.length_b   1.000
_cell.length_c   1.000
_cell.angle_alpha   90.00
_cell.angle_beta   90.00
_cell.angle_gamma   90.00
#
_symmetry.space_group_name_H-M   'P 1'
#
loop_
_entity.id
_entity.type
_entity.pdbx_description
1 polymer ?
#
loop_
_entity_poly.entity_id
_entity_poly.type
_entity_poly.pdbx_seq_one_letter_code
_entity_poly.pdbx_strand_id
1 'polypeptide(L)'
;MKYTPEEVIQFVQEEDVKFIRLAFCSVYGKQHNVAIMPSELKRAFAYGIAFDASAVDGFGGEIRSDLLLHPDPSTLIQLPWRPEQGKVMQMFCDISYPDGRPFERDTRSILKRAVADAGARGVQFAFGAEMEFY
;
A
#
# COMPACT_ATOMS: atom_id res chain seq x y z
N MET A 1 17.11 1.42 -0.91
CA MET A 1 17.20 1.68 0.54
C MET A 1 15.83 1.35 1.11
N LYS A 2 15.74 0.61 2.23
CA LYS A 2 14.44 0.29 2.84
C LYS A 2 14.27 1.20 4.05
N TYR A 3 13.28 2.09 3.97
CA TYR A 3 12.96 2.99 5.09
C TYR A 3 12.24 2.24 6.22
N THR A 4 12.49 2.66 7.45
CA THR A 4 11.68 2.29 8.62
C THR A 4 10.48 3.24 8.75
N PRO A 5 9.44 2.88 9.54
CA PRO A 5 8.33 3.80 9.84
C PRO A 5 8.79 5.15 10.41
N GLU A 6 9.77 5.13 11.30
CA GLU A 6 10.32 6.32 11.96
C GLU A 6 11.02 7.24 10.96
N GLU A 7 11.83 6.67 10.05
CA GLU A 7 12.50 7.42 8.99
C GLU A 7 11.49 8.05 8.03
N VAL A 8 10.40 7.35 7.69
CA VAL A 8 9.33 7.91 6.85
C VAL A 8 8.61 9.06 7.54
N ILE A 9 8.30 8.93 8.84
CA ILE A 9 7.66 9.99 9.62
C ILE A 9 8.55 11.23 9.66
N GLN A 10 9.84 11.07 9.92
CA GLN A 10 10.80 12.16 9.94
C GLN A 10 10.89 12.83 8.55
N PHE A 11 11.08 12.05 7.49
CA PHE A 11 11.17 12.55 6.12
C PHE A 11 9.94 13.37 5.72
N VAL A 12 8.74 12.87 6.03
CA VAL A 12 7.48 13.54 5.70
C VAL A 12 7.36 14.90 6.39
N GLN A 13 7.88 15.03 7.61
CA GLN A 13 7.89 16.29 8.36
C GLN A 13 8.91 17.29 7.79
N GLU A 14 10.12 16.83 7.47
CA GLU A 14 11.21 17.66 6.95
C GLU A 14 10.93 18.19 5.54
N GLU A 15 10.23 17.41 4.72
CA GLU A 15 10.00 17.69 3.31
C GLU A 15 8.66 18.40 3.02
N ASP A 16 7.93 18.86 4.03
CA ASP A 16 6.62 19.54 3.91
C ASP A 16 5.64 18.78 3.02
N VAL A 17 5.52 17.48 3.24
CA VAL A 17 4.57 16.63 2.52
C VAL A 17 3.15 17.00 2.86
N LYS A 18 2.29 17.17 1.87
CA LYS A 18 0.88 17.56 2.07
C LYS A 18 -0.05 16.37 2.24
N PHE A 19 0.14 15.34 1.41
CA PHE A 19 -0.69 14.15 1.44
C PHE A 19 0.15 12.89 1.24
N ILE A 20 -0.33 11.79 1.81
CA ILE A 20 0.23 10.47 1.60
C ILE A 20 -0.87 9.58 1.04
N ARG A 21 -0.62 8.97 -0.12
CA ARG A 21 -1.53 8.01 -0.74
C ARG A 21 -1.16 6.60 -0.29
N LEU A 22 -2.08 5.96 0.37
CA LEU A 22 -2.03 4.56 0.74
C LEU A 22 -2.62 3.74 -0.39
N ALA A 23 -1.74 3.16 -1.22
CA ALA A 23 -2.12 2.49 -2.46
C ALA A 23 -2.24 0.98 -2.28
N PHE A 24 -3.20 0.37 -2.97
CA PHE A 24 -3.40 -1.08 -3.05
C PHE A 24 -4.03 -1.44 -4.40
N CYS A 25 -3.98 -2.71 -4.78
CA CYS A 25 -4.58 -3.16 -6.03
C CYS A 25 -5.72 -4.14 -5.76
N SER A 26 -6.81 -3.99 -6.53
CA SER A 26 -7.88 -5.00 -6.57
C SER A 26 -7.40 -6.28 -7.28
N VAL A 27 -8.17 -7.35 -7.18
CA VAL A 27 -7.87 -8.63 -7.87
C VAL A 27 -7.88 -8.51 -9.40
N TYR A 28 -8.44 -7.44 -9.93
CA TYR A 28 -8.42 -7.12 -11.36
C TYR A 28 -7.23 -6.24 -11.79
N GLY A 29 -6.28 -5.99 -10.89
CA GLY A 29 -5.10 -5.18 -11.18
C GLY A 29 -5.35 -3.66 -11.18
N LYS A 30 -6.55 -3.20 -10.80
CA LYS A 30 -6.85 -1.78 -10.69
C LYS A 30 -6.27 -1.23 -9.39
N GLN A 31 -5.44 -0.18 -9.51
CA GLN A 31 -4.91 0.52 -8.35
C GLN A 31 -5.95 1.46 -7.76
N HIS A 32 -6.09 1.35 -6.45
CA HIS A 32 -6.88 2.24 -5.59
C HIS A 32 -5.97 2.93 -4.59
N ASN A 33 -6.43 4.01 -3.99
CA ASN A 33 -5.72 4.63 -2.87
C ASN A 33 -6.68 5.37 -1.93
N VAL A 34 -6.26 5.46 -0.66
CA VAL A 34 -6.82 6.34 0.34
C VAL A 34 -5.78 7.41 0.66
N ALA A 35 -6.17 8.68 0.61
CA ALA A 35 -5.27 9.78 0.98
C ALA A 35 -5.39 10.09 2.47
N ILE A 36 -4.25 10.21 3.14
CA ILE A 36 -4.17 10.63 4.55
C ILE A 36 -3.32 11.87 4.70
N MET A 37 -3.56 12.62 5.79
CA MET A 37 -2.70 13.71 6.20
C MET A 37 -1.42 13.16 6.87
N PRO A 38 -0.29 13.88 6.81
CA PRO A 38 0.94 13.50 7.51
C PRO A 38 0.76 13.21 9.00
N SER A 39 -0.15 13.91 9.69
CA SER A 39 -0.50 13.70 11.09
C SER A 39 -1.03 12.29 11.40
N GLU A 40 -1.65 11.63 10.41
CA GLU A 40 -2.23 10.29 10.55
C GLU A 40 -1.19 9.16 10.39
N LEU A 41 0.03 9.49 9.96
CA LEU A 41 1.02 8.49 9.56
C LEU A 41 1.44 7.57 10.71
N LYS A 42 1.59 8.12 11.94
CA LYS A 42 1.87 7.31 13.13
C LYS A 42 0.78 6.28 13.40
N ARG A 43 -0.49 6.71 13.29
CA ARG A 43 -1.64 5.81 13.44
C ARG A 43 -1.69 4.76 12.34
N ALA A 44 -1.41 5.18 11.10
CA ALA A 44 -1.38 4.28 9.95
C ALA A 44 -0.37 3.13 10.13
N PHE A 45 0.84 3.42 10.61
CA PHE A 45 1.84 2.39 10.88
C PHE A 45 1.49 1.51 12.09
N ALA A 46 0.90 2.11 13.14
CA ALA A 46 0.60 1.37 14.37
C ALA A 46 -0.65 0.46 14.25
N TYR A 47 -1.70 0.93 13.57
CA TYR A 47 -3.02 0.30 13.60
C TYR A 47 -3.63 0.09 12.21
N GLY A 48 -3.04 0.65 11.17
CA GLY A 48 -3.63 0.69 9.84
C GLY A 48 -4.69 1.80 9.68
N ILE A 49 -5.17 1.96 8.46
CA ILE A 49 -6.22 2.92 8.07
C ILE A 49 -7.40 2.15 7.52
N ALA A 50 -8.57 2.34 8.12
CA ALA A 50 -9.80 1.70 7.67
C ALA A 50 -10.28 2.27 6.33
N PHE A 51 -10.81 1.41 5.48
CA PHE A 51 -11.49 1.78 4.25
C PHE A 51 -12.67 0.85 3.97
N ASP A 52 -13.67 1.35 3.28
CA ASP A 52 -14.84 0.56 2.85
C ASP A 52 -14.45 -0.37 1.69
N ALA A 53 -14.28 -1.64 2.01
CA ALA A 53 -13.92 -2.66 1.03
C ALA A 53 -15.07 -3.03 0.08
N SER A 54 -16.32 -2.73 0.44
CA SER A 54 -17.49 -3.01 -0.41
C SER A 54 -17.48 -2.20 -1.71
N ALA A 55 -16.78 -1.05 -1.71
CA ALA A 55 -16.61 -0.18 -2.87
C ALA A 55 -15.54 -0.69 -3.85
N VAL A 56 -14.83 -1.78 -3.52
CA VAL A 56 -13.74 -2.31 -4.35
C VAL A 56 -14.18 -3.56 -5.10
N ASP A 57 -14.23 -3.46 -6.42
CA ASP A 57 -14.57 -4.58 -7.28
C ASP A 57 -13.65 -5.79 -7.03
N GLY A 58 -14.24 -6.97 -6.84
CA GLY A 58 -13.52 -8.22 -6.65
C GLY A 58 -13.13 -8.50 -5.19
N PHE A 59 -13.36 -7.56 -4.25
CA PHE A 59 -13.16 -7.85 -2.82
C PHE A 59 -14.34 -8.63 -2.21
N GLY A 60 -15.43 -8.75 -2.93
CA GLY A 60 -16.60 -9.56 -2.61
C GLY A 60 -17.69 -8.76 -1.90
N GLY A 61 -18.90 -8.75 -2.47
CA GLY A 61 -20.09 -8.07 -1.90
C GLY A 61 -20.58 -8.63 -0.57
N GLU A 62 -19.93 -9.67 -0.03
CA GLU A 62 -20.23 -10.25 1.28
C GLU A 62 -19.41 -9.61 2.41
N ILE A 63 -18.37 -8.85 2.08
CA ILE A 63 -17.58 -8.10 3.07
C ILE A 63 -18.41 -6.89 3.49
N ARG A 64 -19.06 -7.00 4.63
CA ARG A 64 -19.89 -5.95 5.22
C ARG A 64 -19.15 -5.06 6.21
N SER A 65 -17.83 -5.19 6.32
CA SER A 65 -17.01 -4.44 7.27
C SER A 65 -15.82 -3.81 6.60
N ASP A 66 -15.33 -2.76 7.20
CA ASP A 66 -14.09 -2.12 6.82
C ASP A 66 -12.92 -3.10 6.89
N LEU A 67 -11.99 -2.96 5.96
CA LEU A 67 -10.66 -3.56 6.02
C LEU A 67 -9.64 -2.49 6.41
N LEU A 68 -8.44 -2.93 6.81
CA LEU A 68 -7.36 -2.05 7.23
C LEU A 68 -6.22 -2.07 6.22
N LEU A 69 -5.73 -0.88 5.84
CA LEU A 69 -4.53 -0.66 5.05
C LEU A 69 -3.31 -0.49 5.96
N HIS A 70 -2.31 -1.33 5.80
CA HIS A 70 -1.04 -1.26 6.53
C HIS A 70 0.07 -0.82 5.57
N PRO A 71 0.54 0.44 5.64
CA PRO A 71 1.54 0.94 4.71
C PRO A 71 2.89 0.26 4.88
N ASP A 72 3.52 -0.08 3.75
CA ASP A 72 4.87 -0.61 3.70
C ASP A 72 5.87 0.55 3.48
N PRO A 73 6.66 0.93 4.50
CA PRO A 73 7.58 2.06 4.42
C PRO A 73 8.66 1.87 3.36
N SER A 74 9.00 0.62 3.02
CA SER A 74 10.00 0.32 1.99
C SER A 74 9.57 0.69 0.57
N THR A 75 8.30 1.00 0.38
CA THR A 75 7.69 1.36 -0.91
C THR A 75 7.45 2.86 -1.07
N LEU A 76 7.98 3.69 -0.15
CA LEU A 76 7.81 5.14 -0.20
C LEU A 76 8.36 5.72 -1.50
N ILE A 77 7.51 6.45 -2.23
CA ILE A 77 7.90 7.22 -3.42
C ILE A 77 7.25 8.60 -3.38
N GLN A 78 7.93 9.60 -3.95
CA GLN A 78 7.34 10.89 -4.24
C GLN A 78 6.67 10.84 -5.61
N LEU A 79 5.41 11.29 -5.69
CA LEU A 79 4.70 11.40 -6.95
C LEU A 79 5.17 12.66 -7.70
N PRO A 80 5.57 12.55 -8.99
CA PRO A 80 6.24 13.64 -9.69
C PRO A 80 5.31 14.74 -10.21
N TRP A 81 3.99 14.54 -10.15
CA TRP A 81 3.02 15.49 -10.68
C TRP A 81 2.51 16.47 -9.63
N ARG A 82 2.17 17.68 -10.09
CA ARG A 82 1.61 18.80 -9.29
C ARG A 82 2.52 19.28 -8.15
N PRO A 83 3.84 19.45 -8.37
CA PRO A 83 4.75 19.87 -7.31
C PRO A 83 4.41 21.25 -6.72
N GLU A 84 3.75 22.13 -7.50
CA GLU A 84 3.35 23.47 -7.07
C GLU A 84 2.26 23.47 -5.98
N GLN A 85 1.52 22.37 -5.84
CA GLN A 85 0.46 22.21 -4.84
C GLN A 85 0.96 21.53 -3.55
N GLY A 86 2.27 21.31 -3.46
CA GLY A 86 2.92 20.60 -2.38
C GLY A 86 3.21 19.14 -2.71
N LYS A 87 4.15 18.56 -1.96
CA LYS A 87 4.61 17.18 -2.19
C LYS A 87 3.53 16.17 -1.82
N VAL A 88 3.33 15.19 -2.67
CA VAL A 88 2.47 14.03 -2.41
C VAL A 88 3.33 12.78 -2.44
N MET A 89 3.29 12.01 -1.37
CA MET A 89 3.96 10.72 -1.27
C MET A 89 2.98 9.58 -1.49
N GLN A 90 3.50 8.41 -1.84
CA GLN A 90 2.71 7.17 -1.94
C GLN A 90 3.47 6.02 -1.29
N MET A 91 2.74 5.15 -0.62
CA MET A 91 3.20 3.83 -0.18
C MET A 91 2.18 2.77 -0.59
N PHE A 92 2.66 1.59 -0.95
CA PHE A 92 1.79 0.43 -1.10
C PHE A 92 1.47 -0.18 0.27
N CYS A 93 0.25 -0.73 0.39
CA CYS A 93 -0.25 -1.29 1.63
C CYS A 93 -0.55 -2.77 1.50
N ASP A 94 -0.34 -3.50 2.58
CA ASP A 94 -0.97 -4.78 2.81
C ASP A 94 -2.37 -4.57 3.41
N ILE A 95 -3.26 -5.55 3.23
CA ILE A 95 -4.65 -5.44 3.69
C ILE A 95 -4.95 -6.53 4.72
N SER A 96 -5.58 -6.14 5.82
CA SER A 96 -6.04 -7.08 6.84
C SER A 96 -7.50 -6.85 7.23
N TYR A 97 -8.07 -7.86 7.87
CA TYR A 97 -9.28 -7.70 8.67
C TYR A 97 -9.00 -6.91 9.95
N PRO A 98 -10.04 -6.34 10.61
CA PRO A 98 -9.87 -5.64 11.88
C PRO A 98 -9.28 -6.48 13.02
N ASP A 99 -9.41 -7.81 12.95
CA ASP A 99 -8.82 -8.75 13.91
C ASP A 99 -7.33 -9.08 13.63
N GLY A 100 -6.74 -8.44 12.60
CA GLY A 100 -5.34 -8.60 12.21
C GLY A 100 -5.06 -9.77 11.27
N ARG A 101 -6.05 -10.61 10.93
CA ARG A 101 -5.86 -11.65 9.91
C ARG A 101 -5.62 -11.03 8.54
N PRO A 102 -4.65 -11.51 7.75
CA PRO A 102 -4.47 -11.04 6.38
C PRO A 102 -5.75 -11.25 5.54
N PHE A 103 -6.06 -10.28 4.71
CA PHE A 103 -7.17 -10.41 3.77
C PHE A 103 -6.76 -11.33 2.61
N GLU A 104 -7.53 -12.39 2.37
CA GLU A 104 -7.16 -13.44 1.39
C GLU A 104 -7.11 -12.97 -0.07
N ARG A 105 -7.82 -11.88 -0.40
CA ARG A 105 -7.81 -11.26 -1.73
C ARG A 105 -6.88 -10.04 -1.85
N ASP A 106 -6.07 -9.79 -0.84
CA ASP A 106 -4.97 -8.83 -0.94
C ASP A 106 -3.92 -9.34 -1.93
N THR A 107 -3.79 -8.68 -3.06
CA THR A 107 -2.90 -9.08 -4.15
C THR A 107 -1.44 -9.07 -3.73
N ARG A 108 -1.02 -8.15 -2.82
CA ARG A 108 0.33 -8.14 -2.26
C ARG A 108 0.60 -9.36 -1.36
N SER A 109 -0.35 -9.72 -0.52
CA SER A 109 -0.25 -10.89 0.34
C SER A 109 -0.19 -12.19 -0.47
N ILE A 110 -0.94 -12.27 -1.57
CA ILE A 110 -0.88 -13.40 -2.52
C ILE A 110 0.52 -13.49 -3.14
N LEU A 111 1.06 -12.38 -3.64
CA LEU A 111 2.40 -12.33 -4.23
C LEU A 111 3.49 -12.68 -3.21
N LYS A 112 3.43 -12.12 -2.00
CA LYS A 112 4.39 -12.41 -0.92
C LYS A 112 4.43 -13.90 -0.58
N ARG A 113 3.28 -14.55 -0.50
CA ARG A 113 3.19 -16.02 -0.28
C ARG A 113 3.84 -16.80 -1.42
N ALA A 114 3.51 -16.47 -2.67
CA ALA A 114 4.09 -17.14 -3.84
C ALA A 114 5.62 -16.98 -3.88
N VAL A 115 6.13 -15.80 -3.57
CA VAL A 115 7.60 -15.56 -3.49
C VAL A 115 8.23 -16.34 -2.35
N ALA A 116 7.60 -16.40 -1.18
CA ALA A 116 8.11 -17.17 -0.05
C ALA A 116 8.13 -18.68 -0.34
N ASP A 117 7.07 -19.21 -0.94
CA ASP A 117 6.96 -20.62 -1.32
C ASP A 117 8.03 -21.01 -2.37
N ALA A 118 8.29 -20.13 -3.34
CA ALA A 118 9.35 -20.33 -4.31
C ALA A 118 10.73 -20.27 -3.64
N GLY A 119 10.96 -19.30 -2.76
CA GLY A 119 12.21 -19.15 -2.01
C GLY A 119 12.54 -20.37 -1.15
N ALA A 120 11.53 -20.98 -0.51
CA ALA A 120 11.68 -22.22 0.25
C ALA A 120 12.14 -23.41 -0.62
N ARG A 121 11.92 -23.33 -1.94
CA ARG A 121 12.37 -24.33 -2.94
C ARG A 121 13.66 -23.91 -3.66
N GLY A 122 14.32 -22.84 -3.22
CA GLY A 122 15.54 -22.31 -3.85
C GLY A 122 15.31 -21.58 -5.17
N VAL A 123 14.07 -21.16 -5.47
CA VAL A 123 13.71 -20.43 -6.70
C VAL A 123 13.56 -18.95 -6.40
N GLN A 124 14.15 -18.10 -7.25
CA GLN A 124 13.95 -16.66 -7.28
C GLN A 124 13.22 -16.23 -8.57
N PHE A 125 12.24 -15.35 -8.43
CA PHE A 125 11.60 -14.72 -9.59
C PHE A 125 12.34 -13.45 -10.00
N ALA A 126 12.48 -13.26 -11.31
CA ALA A 126 12.90 -12.00 -11.91
C ALA A 126 11.86 -11.60 -12.97
N PHE A 127 11.40 -10.34 -12.93
CA PHE A 127 10.43 -9.80 -13.87
C PHE A 127 11.03 -8.61 -14.61
N GLY A 128 10.85 -8.56 -15.91
CA GLY A 128 11.07 -7.36 -16.73
C GLY A 128 9.70 -6.80 -17.14
N ALA A 129 9.42 -5.56 -16.76
CA ALA A 129 8.19 -4.90 -17.18
C ALA A 129 8.44 -4.14 -18.49
N GLU A 130 7.55 -4.32 -19.47
CA GLU A 130 7.54 -3.56 -20.72
C GLU A 130 6.24 -2.74 -20.76
N MET A 131 6.38 -1.45 -21.09
CA MET A 131 5.24 -0.54 -21.22
C MET A 131 5.10 -0.16 -22.68
N GLU A 132 3.89 -0.37 -23.19
CA GLU A 132 3.49 0.06 -24.54
C GLU A 132 2.45 1.18 -24.40
N PHE A 133 2.63 2.24 -25.20
CA PHE A 133 1.69 3.36 -25.24
C PHE A 133 1.70 4.00 -26.64
N TYR A 134 0.56 4.60 -27.00
CA TYR A 134 0.36 5.29 -28.28
C TYR A 134 0.28 6.79 -28.06
#